data_43dedf6a8b269ddb6da33ef528181be9
#
_entry.id   43dedf6a8b269ddb6da33ef528181be9
#
_cell.length_a   1.000
_cell.length_b   1.000
_cell.length_c   1.000
_cell.angle_alpha   90.00
_cell.angle_beta   90.00
_cell.angle_gamma   90.00
#
_symmetry.space_group_name_H-M   'P 1'
#
loop_
_entity.id
_entity.type
_entity.pdbx_description
1 polymer ?
#
loop_
_entity_poly.entity_id
_entity_poly.type
_entity_poly.pdbx_seq_one_letter_code
_entity_poly.pdbx_strand_id
1 'polypeptide(L)'
;IPENLLQKKINGFCASLYDDSISSINKEISKIPGAILVIFSEEYSSIIKNIKSINSKIYIAKYNSENFQEFAGEKLGINLSRDRFQKISSLNPNQTMNFNPRSRSDIKQIVILLKPQEYKSMIPALRYHGGNKFKYVNFISSLQDLNDPLELLDYEDSYTPISFFLSRKIQNEHSTSMEYFLEYGVLGEWLLNQVFTQAGIQSATINGVTGIIFYSSNSCSRREISLQKISSDLFST
;
A
#
# COMPACT_ATOMS: atom_id res chain seq x y z
N ILE A 1 0.79 25.73 6.99
CA ILE A 1 0.44 24.53 6.21
C ILE A 1 -0.23 23.62 7.22
N PRO A 2 -1.46 23.17 7.00
CA PRO A 2 -2.08 22.28 7.93
C PRO A 2 -1.22 21.00 8.02
N GLU A 3 -0.92 20.57 9.24
CA GLU A 3 -0.39 19.22 9.46
C GLU A 3 -1.29 18.24 8.70
N ASN A 4 -0.69 17.28 8.05
CA ASN A 4 -1.31 16.38 7.09
C ASN A 4 -2.65 15.81 7.61
N LEU A 5 -3.75 16.25 7.02
CA LEU A 5 -5.11 15.85 7.38
C LEU A 5 -5.35 14.35 7.22
N LEU A 6 -4.58 13.69 6.33
CA LEU A 6 -4.71 12.27 6.05
C LEU A 6 -4.35 11.39 7.27
N GLN A 7 -3.44 11.89 8.12
CA GLN A 7 -3.00 11.20 9.34
C GLN A 7 -3.88 11.52 10.55
N LYS A 8 -4.58 12.64 10.54
CA LYS A 8 -5.37 13.08 11.69
C LYS A 8 -6.75 12.42 11.70
N LYS A 9 -7.18 12.03 12.89
CA LYS A 9 -8.57 11.69 13.12
C LYS A 9 -9.40 12.98 13.09
N ILE A 10 -10.33 13.06 12.17
CA ILE A 10 -11.23 14.20 11.99
C ILE A 10 -12.50 13.95 12.83
N ASN A 11 -12.98 14.99 13.50
CA ASN A 11 -14.21 14.90 14.29
C ASN A 11 -15.38 14.38 13.46
N GLY A 12 -16.08 13.38 14.00
CA GLY A 12 -17.17 12.71 13.31
C GLY A 12 -16.77 11.39 12.63
N PHE A 13 -15.48 11.10 12.42
CA PHE A 13 -15.00 9.82 11.92
C PHE A 13 -14.39 8.96 13.01
N CYS A 14 -14.49 7.62 12.88
CA CYS A 14 -13.94 6.68 13.84
C CYS A 14 -12.40 6.59 13.77
N ALA A 15 -11.84 6.82 12.59
CA ALA A 15 -10.42 6.67 12.33
C ALA A 15 -9.92 7.74 11.34
N SER A 16 -8.61 7.91 11.25
CA SER A 16 -7.97 8.69 10.19
C SER A 16 -8.04 7.94 8.85
N LEU A 17 -7.75 8.62 7.74
CA LEU A 17 -7.66 7.97 6.44
C LEU A 17 -6.58 6.89 6.42
N TYR A 18 -5.46 7.14 7.12
CA TYR A 18 -4.38 6.17 7.24
C TYR A 18 -4.80 4.92 8.03
N ASP A 19 -5.55 5.07 9.13
CA ASP A 19 -6.06 3.94 9.91
C ASP A 19 -7.06 3.10 9.11
N ASP A 20 -7.97 3.76 8.37
CA ASP A 20 -8.93 3.08 7.50
C ASP A 20 -8.20 2.31 6.36
N SER A 21 -7.13 2.91 5.82
CA SER A 21 -6.27 2.27 4.81
C SER A 21 -5.59 1.02 5.36
N ILE A 22 -5.04 1.09 6.58
CA ILE A 22 -4.43 -0.08 7.26
C ILE A 22 -5.48 -1.16 7.53
N SER A 23 -6.69 -0.77 7.93
CA SER A 23 -7.79 -1.72 8.13
C SER A 23 -8.10 -2.50 6.84
N SER A 24 -8.14 -1.80 5.71
CA SER A 24 -8.37 -2.40 4.39
C SER A 24 -7.21 -3.32 3.97
N ILE A 25 -5.97 -2.92 4.23
CA ILE A 25 -4.78 -3.75 4.01
C ILE A 25 -4.87 -5.03 4.85
N ASN A 26 -5.18 -4.92 6.14
CA ASN A 26 -5.31 -6.10 7.03
C ASN A 26 -6.36 -7.09 6.54
N LYS A 27 -7.50 -6.59 6.05
CA LYS A 27 -8.55 -7.40 5.43
C LYS A 27 -8.04 -8.12 4.18
N GLU A 28 -7.23 -7.44 3.37
CA GLU A 28 -6.70 -7.97 2.11
C GLU A 28 -5.61 -9.02 2.31
N ILE A 29 -4.64 -8.73 3.19
CA ILE A 29 -3.53 -9.67 3.45
C ILE A 29 -3.96 -10.93 4.19
N SER A 30 -5.09 -10.89 4.89
CA SER A 30 -5.65 -12.04 5.59
C SER A 30 -6.29 -13.07 4.65
N LYS A 31 -6.53 -12.72 3.38
CA LYS A 31 -7.14 -13.63 2.39
C LYS A 31 -6.21 -14.74 1.90
N ILE A 32 -4.89 -14.50 1.93
CA ILE A 32 -3.90 -15.44 1.37
C ILE A 32 -3.00 -15.93 2.51
N PRO A 33 -2.93 -17.25 2.75
CA PRO A 33 -2.03 -17.81 3.75
C PRO A 33 -0.57 -17.69 3.29
N GLY A 34 0.34 -17.51 4.26
CA GLY A 34 1.78 -17.43 4.03
C GLY A 34 2.42 -16.23 4.73
N ALA A 35 3.75 -16.18 4.74
CA ALA A 35 4.43 -15.07 5.39
C ALA A 35 4.27 -13.76 4.61
N ILE A 36 4.23 -12.67 5.36
CA ILE A 36 4.07 -11.30 4.85
C ILE A 36 5.36 -10.54 5.18
N LEU A 37 5.92 -9.88 4.18
CA LEU A 37 7.00 -8.91 4.38
C LEU A 37 6.39 -7.49 4.38
N VAL A 38 6.61 -6.75 5.44
CA VAL A 38 6.19 -5.35 5.54
C VAL A 38 7.42 -4.46 5.45
N ILE A 39 7.46 -3.62 4.42
CA ILE A 39 8.53 -2.64 4.19
C ILE A 39 7.98 -1.26 4.52
N PHE A 40 8.71 -0.49 5.33
CA PHE A 40 8.23 0.81 5.76
C PHE A 40 9.37 1.82 5.92
N SER A 41 9.09 3.11 5.71
CA SER A 41 9.95 4.23 6.07
C SER A 41 9.59 4.80 7.45
N GLU A 42 10.51 5.55 8.07
CA GLU A 42 10.41 6.03 9.46
C GLU A 42 9.08 6.71 9.78
N GLU A 43 8.55 7.51 8.87
CA GLU A 43 7.31 8.27 9.06
C GLU A 43 6.08 7.38 9.31
N TYR A 44 6.12 6.11 8.87
CA TYR A 44 5.03 5.14 9.08
C TYR A 44 5.27 4.22 10.28
N SER A 45 6.30 4.45 11.08
CA SER A 45 6.64 3.61 12.24
C SER A 45 5.53 3.55 13.29
N SER A 46 4.72 4.59 13.43
CA SER A 46 3.57 4.60 14.35
C SER A 46 2.42 3.70 13.89
N ILE A 47 2.20 3.61 12.57
CA ILE A 47 1.08 2.86 11.98
C ILE A 47 1.40 1.39 11.79
N ILE A 48 2.67 1.02 11.65
CA ILE A 48 3.07 -0.38 11.42
C ILE A 48 2.58 -1.33 12.51
N LYS A 49 2.43 -0.85 13.74
CA LYS A 49 1.91 -1.62 14.88
C LYS A 49 0.46 -2.09 14.67
N ASN A 50 -0.26 -1.42 13.76
CA ASN A 50 -1.65 -1.72 13.44
C ASN A 50 -1.77 -2.75 12.31
N ILE A 51 -0.66 -3.12 11.65
CA ILE A 51 -0.66 -4.20 10.65
C ILE A 51 -0.73 -5.54 11.38
N LYS A 52 -1.81 -6.27 11.11
CA LYS A 52 -2.11 -7.56 11.75
C LYS A 52 -2.59 -8.56 10.70
N SER A 53 -2.16 -9.80 10.85
CA SER A 53 -2.72 -10.93 10.11
C SER A 53 -3.01 -12.07 11.10
N ILE A 54 -4.17 -12.69 10.94
CA ILE A 54 -4.64 -13.72 11.86
C ILE A 54 -3.86 -15.04 11.64
N ASN A 55 -3.48 -15.32 10.40
CA ASN A 55 -2.96 -16.63 10.01
C ASN A 55 -1.54 -16.58 9.38
N SER A 56 -0.84 -15.46 9.49
CA SER A 56 0.41 -15.26 8.76
C SER A 56 1.50 -14.68 9.65
N LYS A 57 2.72 -15.18 9.46
CA LYS A 57 3.90 -14.59 10.08
C LYS A 57 4.25 -13.28 9.38
N ILE A 58 4.45 -12.23 10.14
CA ILE A 58 4.81 -10.90 9.62
C ILE A 58 6.30 -10.68 9.86
N TYR A 59 7.04 -10.38 8.79
CA TYR A 59 8.41 -9.89 8.83
C TYR A 59 8.40 -8.39 8.58
N ILE A 60 9.04 -7.63 9.44
CA ILE A 60 9.09 -6.18 9.38
C ILE A 60 10.48 -5.75 8.94
N ALA A 61 10.57 -4.91 7.91
CA ALA A 61 11.80 -4.38 7.36
C ALA A 61 11.71 -2.86 7.22
N LYS A 62 12.51 -2.14 8.00
CA LYS A 62 12.63 -0.69 7.89
C LYS A 62 13.57 -0.36 6.73
N TYR A 63 13.13 0.53 5.84
CA TYR A 63 13.94 1.09 4.78
C TYR A 63 14.56 2.42 5.24
N ASN A 64 15.87 2.56 5.12
CA ASN A 64 16.64 3.73 5.59
C ASN A 64 17.38 4.43 4.44
N SER A 65 16.72 4.58 3.28
CA SER A 65 17.27 5.26 2.10
C SER A 65 18.57 4.64 1.53
N GLU A 66 18.75 3.35 1.73
CA GLU A 66 19.81 2.54 1.14
C GLU A 66 19.51 2.19 -0.33
N ASN A 67 20.44 1.52 -1.00
CA ASN A 67 20.21 1.06 -2.37
C ASN A 67 19.02 0.08 -2.44
N PHE A 68 18.02 0.40 -3.26
CA PHE A 68 16.79 -0.39 -3.38
C PHE A 68 17.05 -1.84 -3.81
N GLN A 69 18.00 -2.07 -4.72
CA GLN A 69 18.31 -3.41 -5.22
C GLN A 69 18.98 -4.26 -4.13
N GLU A 70 19.92 -3.68 -3.38
CA GLU A 70 20.58 -4.36 -2.28
C GLU A 70 19.61 -4.69 -1.16
N PHE A 71 18.78 -3.70 -0.76
CA PHE A 71 17.74 -3.90 0.24
C PHE A 71 16.77 -5.01 -0.17
N ALA A 72 16.21 -4.94 -1.38
CA ALA A 72 15.27 -5.94 -1.87
C ALA A 72 15.93 -7.34 -1.92
N GLY A 73 17.16 -7.44 -2.43
CA GLY A 73 17.91 -8.69 -2.47
C GLY A 73 18.16 -9.30 -1.08
N GLU A 74 18.53 -8.47 -0.11
CA GLU A 74 18.71 -8.89 1.28
C GLU A 74 17.40 -9.40 1.91
N LYS A 75 16.34 -8.59 1.86
CA LYS A 75 15.06 -8.93 2.52
C LYS A 75 14.35 -10.10 1.86
N LEU A 76 14.55 -10.30 0.56
CA LEU A 76 14.06 -11.46 -0.17
C LEU A 76 14.99 -12.69 -0.08
N GLY A 77 16.14 -12.57 0.60
CA GLY A 77 17.04 -13.68 0.87
C GLY A 77 17.89 -14.14 -0.31
N ILE A 78 18.10 -13.26 -1.31
CA ILE A 78 18.95 -13.54 -2.48
C ILE A 78 20.40 -13.77 -2.07
N ASN A 79 20.92 -12.97 -1.15
CA ASN A 79 22.29 -13.11 -0.63
C ASN A 79 22.48 -14.48 0.08
N LEU A 80 21.50 -14.87 0.90
CA LEU A 80 21.52 -16.20 1.53
C LEU A 80 21.51 -17.35 0.51
N SER A 81 20.83 -17.18 -0.62
CA SER A 81 20.84 -18.15 -1.71
C SER A 81 22.22 -18.24 -2.38
N ARG A 82 22.89 -17.10 -2.58
CA ARG A 82 24.26 -17.05 -3.12
C ARG A 82 25.28 -17.67 -2.18
N ASP A 83 25.22 -17.35 -0.89
CA ASP A 83 26.12 -17.90 0.13
C ASP A 83 26.01 -19.43 0.22
N ARG A 84 24.78 -19.95 0.17
CA ARG A 84 24.54 -21.40 0.15
C ARG A 84 25.13 -22.05 -1.09
N PHE A 85 24.96 -21.43 -2.24
CA PHE A 85 25.55 -21.94 -3.48
C PHE A 85 27.08 -21.96 -3.41
N GLN A 86 27.71 -20.89 -2.94
CA GLN A 86 29.17 -20.80 -2.78
C GLN A 86 29.70 -21.93 -1.86
N LYS A 87 29.01 -22.18 -0.73
CA LYS A 87 29.35 -23.28 0.18
C LYS A 87 29.24 -24.65 -0.49
N ILE A 88 28.18 -24.87 -1.27
CA ILE A 88 27.99 -26.16 -1.98
C ILE A 88 29.06 -26.32 -3.08
N SER A 89 29.34 -25.26 -3.85
CA SER A 89 30.36 -25.28 -4.90
C SER A 89 31.77 -25.53 -4.35
N SER A 90 32.07 -25.00 -3.17
CA SER A 90 33.37 -25.25 -2.51
C SER A 90 33.56 -26.69 -2.07
N LEU A 91 32.47 -27.42 -1.81
CA LEU A 91 32.51 -28.83 -1.45
C LEU A 91 32.67 -29.77 -2.68
N ASN A 92 32.31 -29.28 -3.87
CA ASN A 92 32.36 -30.04 -5.12
C ASN A 92 33.05 -29.22 -6.24
N PRO A 93 34.35 -28.93 -6.14
CA PRO A 93 35.04 -28.01 -7.05
C PRO A 93 35.11 -28.51 -8.50
N ASN A 94 34.94 -29.82 -8.71
CA ASN A 94 35.05 -30.46 -10.02
C ASN A 94 33.68 -30.53 -10.77
N GLN A 95 32.59 -30.06 -10.19
CA GLN A 95 31.28 -30.07 -10.82
C GLN A 95 30.87 -28.64 -11.22
N THR A 96 30.60 -28.47 -12.49
CA THR A 96 29.97 -27.23 -13.00
C THR A 96 28.49 -27.22 -12.59
N MET A 97 28.13 -26.37 -11.65
CA MET A 97 26.73 -26.22 -11.19
C MET A 97 26.12 -24.95 -11.73
N ASN A 98 24.98 -25.06 -12.37
CA ASN A 98 24.20 -23.89 -12.76
C ASN A 98 23.49 -23.29 -11.54
N PHE A 99 23.70 -22.01 -11.30
CA PHE A 99 23.11 -21.28 -10.20
C PHE A 99 22.11 -20.21 -10.67
N ASN A 100 20.91 -20.30 -10.13
CA ASN A 100 19.92 -19.23 -10.25
C ASN A 100 19.51 -18.79 -8.85
N PRO A 101 19.79 -17.54 -8.43
CA PRO A 101 19.39 -17.03 -7.13
C PRO A 101 17.88 -17.14 -6.92
N ARG A 102 17.50 -17.63 -5.75
CA ARG A 102 16.07 -17.82 -5.43
C ARG A 102 15.69 -16.93 -4.26
N SER A 103 14.61 -16.20 -4.43
CA SER A 103 13.99 -15.48 -3.33
C SER A 103 13.27 -16.44 -2.38
N ARG A 104 13.03 -15.99 -1.16
CA ARG A 104 12.33 -16.74 -0.10
C ARG A 104 10.98 -17.25 -0.60
N SER A 105 10.71 -18.54 -0.38
CA SER A 105 9.48 -19.20 -0.80
C SER A 105 8.33 -19.10 0.22
N ASP A 106 8.65 -18.78 1.47
CA ASP A 106 7.69 -18.61 2.55
C ASP A 106 6.91 -17.28 2.44
N ILE A 107 7.54 -16.21 1.93
CA ILE A 107 6.86 -14.93 1.67
C ILE A 107 5.91 -15.10 0.50
N LYS A 108 4.65 -14.66 0.69
CA LYS A 108 3.61 -14.65 -0.34
C LYS A 108 3.13 -13.25 -0.66
N GLN A 109 3.24 -12.34 0.30
CA GLN A 109 2.74 -10.98 0.19
C GLN A 109 3.78 -9.98 0.68
N ILE A 110 3.84 -8.82 0.04
CA ILE A 110 4.70 -7.70 0.41
C ILE A 110 3.81 -6.47 0.57
N VAL A 111 3.78 -5.92 1.77
CA VAL A 111 3.08 -4.67 2.09
C VAL A 111 4.11 -3.54 2.10
N ILE A 112 3.83 -2.46 1.40
CA ILE A 112 4.76 -1.36 1.20
C ILE A 112 4.17 -0.08 1.80
N LEU A 113 4.84 0.46 2.84
CA LEU A 113 4.53 1.74 3.50
C LEU A 113 5.76 2.63 3.36
N LEU A 114 5.91 3.24 2.21
CA LEU A 114 7.05 4.09 1.88
C LEU A 114 6.57 5.50 1.55
N LYS A 115 7.50 6.44 1.48
CA LYS A 115 7.26 7.75 0.90
C LYS A 115 6.89 7.61 -0.57
N PRO A 116 6.05 8.52 -1.12
CA PRO A 116 5.60 8.43 -2.51
C PRO A 116 6.74 8.22 -3.51
N GLN A 117 7.82 8.98 -3.39
CA GLN A 117 8.98 8.90 -4.30
C GLN A 117 9.75 7.57 -4.20
N GLU A 118 9.71 6.90 -3.02
CA GLU A 118 10.40 5.64 -2.80
C GLU A 118 9.68 4.45 -3.45
N TYR A 119 8.34 4.55 -3.62
CA TYR A 119 7.55 3.50 -4.25
C TYR A 119 8.04 3.17 -5.66
N LYS A 120 8.26 4.20 -6.49
CA LYS A 120 8.66 4.06 -7.89
C LYS A 120 9.95 3.25 -8.08
N SER A 121 10.83 3.28 -7.09
CA SER A 121 12.10 2.54 -7.14
C SER A 121 12.02 1.19 -6.42
N MET A 122 11.26 1.10 -5.34
CA MET A 122 11.15 -0.12 -4.53
C MET A 122 10.44 -1.25 -5.26
N ILE A 123 9.32 -0.98 -5.94
CA ILE A 123 8.55 -2.02 -6.64
C ILE A 123 9.37 -2.68 -7.75
N PRO A 124 10.02 -1.95 -8.67
CA PRO A 124 10.90 -2.57 -9.66
C PRO A 124 12.04 -3.39 -9.04
N ALA A 125 12.65 -2.91 -7.95
CA ALA A 125 13.71 -3.63 -7.25
C ALA A 125 13.23 -4.96 -6.67
N LEU A 126 12.06 -4.98 -6.05
CA LEU A 126 11.44 -6.20 -5.53
C LEU A 126 11.08 -7.17 -6.65
N ARG A 127 10.56 -6.69 -7.77
CA ARG A 127 10.23 -7.50 -8.95
C ARG A 127 11.45 -8.09 -9.61
N TYR A 128 12.55 -7.34 -9.68
CA TYR A 128 13.81 -7.85 -10.22
C TYR A 128 14.28 -9.12 -9.51
N HIS A 129 14.13 -9.17 -8.18
CA HIS A 129 14.54 -10.32 -7.36
C HIS A 129 13.44 -11.38 -7.18
N GLY A 130 12.19 -11.00 -7.20
CA GLY A 130 11.06 -11.85 -6.84
C GLY A 130 10.13 -12.21 -7.98
N GLY A 131 10.16 -11.46 -9.07
CA GLY A 131 9.18 -11.58 -10.17
C GLY A 131 7.74 -11.36 -9.69
N ASN A 132 6.80 -11.96 -10.40
CA ASN A 132 5.36 -11.82 -10.13
C ASN A 132 4.83 -12.84 -9.10
N LYS A 133 5.69 -13.51 -8.34
CA LYS A 133 5.24 -14.53 -7.38
C LYS A 133 4.75 -13.95 -6.05
N PHE A 134 4.99 -12.67 -5.79
CA PHE A 134 4.50 -11.99 -4.60
C PHE A 134 3.28 -11.15 -4.93
N LYS A 135 2.32 -11.12 -4.00
CA LYS A 135 1.25 -10.13 -4.03
C LYS A 135 1.78 -8.84 -3.40
N TYR A 136 1.85 -7.78 -4.19
CA TYR A 136 2.24 -6.45 -3.70
C TYR A 136 1.01 -5.67 -3.26
N VAL A 137 1.07 -5.08 -2.06
CA VAL A 137 -0.01 -4.28 -1.47
C VAL A 137 0.56 -2.93 -1.06
N ASN A 138 0.07 -1.88 -1.70
CA ASN A 138 0.52 -0.52 -1.46
C ASN A 138 -0.33 0.16 -0.39
N PHE A 139 0.27 1.13 0.28
CA PHE A 139 -0.41 2.03 1.20
C PHE A 139 -0.95 3.26 0.45
N ILE A 140 -1.94 3.94 1.03
CA ILE A 140 -2.57 5.10 0.37
C ILE A 140 -1.58 6.25 0.10
N SER A 141 -0.48 6.33 0.84
CA SER A 141 0.58 7.30 0.58
C SER A 141 1.21 7.17 -0.82
N SER A 142 1.14 5.99 -1.45
CA SER A 142 1.62 5.79 -2.82
C SER A 142 0.92 6.69 -3.85
N LEU A 143 -0.27 7.19 -3.52
CA LEU A 143 -1.07 8.05 -4.39
C LEU A 143 -0.78 9.55 -4.21
N GLN A 144 -0.07 9.95 -3.15
CA GLN A 144 0.04 11.38 -2.78
C GLN A 144 0.75 12.22 -3.83
N ASP A 145 1.88 11.76 -4.35
CA ASP A 145 2.71 12.50 -5.33
C ASP A 145 2.38 12.17 -6.80
N LEU A 146 1.26 11.52 -7.06
CA LEU A 146 0.85 11.25 -8.44
C LEU A 146 0.40 12.54 -9.12
N ASN A 147 1.14 12.92 -10.16
CA ASN A 147 0.82 14.07 -11.00
C ASN A 147 0.31 13.64 -12.39
N ASP A 148 0.72 12.47 -12.84
CA ASP A 148 0.32 11.86 -14.11
C ASP A 148 -0.28 10.48 -13.86
N PRO A 149 -1.46 10.16 -14.42
CA PRO A 149 -2.04 8.80 -14.38
C PRO A 149 -1.09 7.71 -14.84
N LEU A 150 -0.23 8.00 -15.82
CA LEU A 150 0.76 7.05 -16.33
C LEU A 150 1.77 6.60 -15.27
N GLU A 151 2.01 7.40 -14.22
CA GLU A 151 2.86 7.02 -13.11
C GLU A 151 2.31 5.81 -12.33
N LEU A 152 1.00 5.53 -12.41
CA LEU A 152 0.42 4.31 -11.84
C LEU A 152 0.88 3.02 -12.54
N LEU A 153 1.39 3.08 -13.76
CA LEU A 153 1.96 1.92 -14.44
C LEU A 153 3.17 1.35 -13.69
N ASP A 154 3.89 2.18 -12.93
CA ASP A 154 4.97 1.72 -12.05
C ASP A 154 4.44 0.77 -10.96
N TYR A 155 3.15 0.85 -10.65
CA TYR A 155 2.44 0.01 -9.68
C TYR A 155 1.65 -1.15 -10.33
N GLU A 156 1.83 -1.41 -11.63
CA GLU A 156 1.11 -2.48 -12.33
C GLU A 156 1.18 -3.79 -11.54
N ASP A 157 0.11 -4.59 -11.59
CA ASP A 157 -0.03 -5.84 -10.84
C ASP A 157 0.05 -5.72 -9.30
N SER A 158 0.06 -4.51 -8.75
CA SER A 158 -0.05 -4.30 -7.30
C SER A 158 -1.46 -3.91 -6.87
N TYR A 159 -1.78 -4.13 -5.60
CA TYR A 159 -3.05 -3.76 -4.98
C TYR A 159 -2.89 -2.42 -4.28
N THR A 160 -3.68 -1.44 -4.70
CA THR A 160 -3.58 -0.06 -4.19
C THR A 160 -4.94 0.41 -3.70
N PRO A 161 -5.01 1.15 -2.58
CA PRO A 161 -6.27 1.65 -2.03
C PRO A 161 -6.80 2.80 -2.89
N ILE A 162 -7.69 2.48 -3.83
CA ILE A 162 -8.29 3.43 -4.77
C ILE A 162 -9.81 3.38 -4.64
N SER A 163 -10.44 4.52 -4.31
CA SER A 163 -11.89 4.67 -4.38
C SER A 163 -12.37 4.82 -5.83
N PHE A 164 -13.66 4.64 -6.04
CA PHE A 164 -14.29 4.87 -7.33
C PHE A 164 -14.04 6.29 -7.88
N PHE A 165 -14.10 7.31 -7.02
CA PHE A 165 -13.84 8.69 -7.43
C PHE A 165 -12.37 8.93 -7.77
N LEU A 166 -11.45 8.36 -6.99
CA LEU A 166 -10.02 8.45 -7.28
C LEU A 166 -9.66 7.77 -8.59
N SER A 167 -10.25 6.59 -8.88
CA SER A 167 -9.98 5.91 -10.15
C SER A 167 -10.48 6.72 -11.34
N ARG A 168 -11.67 7.35 -11.25
CA ARG A 168 -12.17 8.25 -12.30
C ARG A 168 -11.33 9.51 -12.49
N LYS A 169 -10.84 10.09 -11.38
CA LYS A 169 -9.95 11.24 -11.48
C LYS A 169 -8.65 10.88 -12.20
N ILE A 170 -8.05 9.77 -11.83
CA ILE A 170 -6.84 9.26 -12.48
C ILE A 170 -7.03 9.09 -13.99
N GLN A 171 -8.22 8.65 -14.42
CA GLN A 171 -8.54 8.48 -15.85
C GLN A 171 -8.74 9.81 -16.60
N ASN A 172 -9.26 10.85 -15.97
CA ASN A 172 -9.79 12.02 -16.65
C ASN A 172 -9.01 13.32 -16.47
N GLU A 173 -8.09 13.42 -15.53
CA GLU A 173 -7.44 14.69 -15.19
C GLU A 173 -5.91 14.58 -15.10
N HIS A 174 -5.22 15.40 -15.90
CA HIS A 174 -3.75 15.40 -16.01
C HIS A 174 -3.03 16.46 -15.15
N SER A 175 -3.70 17.27 -14.33
CA SER A 175 -3.07 18.51 -13.86
C SER A 175 -3.13 18.85 -12.37
N THR A 176 -3.74 18.02 -11.53
CA THR A 176 -3.87 18.34 -10.09
C THR A 176 -3.22 17.28 -9.23
N SER A 177 -2.32 17.67 -8.33
CA SER A 177 -1.69 16.76 -7.37
C SER A 177 -2.76 15.91 -6.65
N MET A 178 -2.54 14.60 -6.62
CA MET A 178 -3.42 13.66 -5.94
C MET A 178 -3.49 13.92 -4.44
N GLU A 179 -2.41 14.43 -3.84
CA GLU A 179 -2.37 14.80 -2.43
C GLU A 179 -3.44 15.84 -2.08
N TYR A 180 -3.50 16.95 -2.83
CA TYR A 180 -4.52 17.97 -2.63
C TYR A 180 -5.94 17.42 -2.82
N PHE A 181 -6.12 16.56 -3.81
CA PHE A 181 -7.44 15.96 -4.04
C PHE A 181 -7.87 15.06 -2.89
N LEU A 182 -6.95 14.28 -2.31
CA LEU A 182 -7.22 13.47 -1.12
C LEU A 182 -7.54 14.35 0.10
N GLU A 183 -6.78 15.41 0.32
CA GLU A 183 -7.01 16.34 1.45
C GLU A 183 -8.34 17.06 1.33
N TYR A 184 -8.65 17.63 0.16
CA TYR A 184 -9.97 18.27 -0.09
C TYR A 184 -11.10 17.25 -0.03
N GLY A 185 -10.89 16.03 -0.48
CA GLY A 185 -11.84 14.94 -0.35
C GLY A 185 -12.18 14.64 1.11
N VAL A 186 -11.19 14.53 1.97
CA VAL A 186 -11.37 14.32 3.41
C VAL A 186 -12.13 15.48 4.06
N LEU A 187 -11.81 16.73 3.69
CA LEU A 187 -12.54 17.91 4.18
C LEU A 187 -13.99 17.93 3.71
N GLY A 188 -14.24 17.64 2.44
CA GLY A 188 -15.60 17.58 1.87
C GLY A 188 -16.45 16.50 2.55
N GLU A 189 -15.87 15.34 2.79
CA GLU A 189 -16.51 14.23 3.51
C GLU A 189 -16.85 14.61 4.95
N TRP A 190 -15.96 15.33 5.63
CA TRP A 190 -16.22 15.87 6.96
C TRP A 190 -17.34 16.89 6.96
N LEU A 191 -17.33 17.85 6.02
CA LEU A 191 -18.39 18.83 5.88
C LEU A 191 -19.75 18.15 5.65
N LEU A 192 -19.81 17.16 4.79
CA LEU A 192 -21.01 16.39 4.52
C LEU A 192 -21.52 15.67 5.79
N ASN A 193 -20.60 15.14 6.59
CA ASN A 193 -20.92 14.53 7.89
C ASN A 193 -21.57 15.55 8.84
N GLN A 194 -21.07 16.82 8.87
CA GLN A 194 -21.67 17.90 9.67
C GLN A 194 -23.06 18.28 9.15
N VAL A 195 -23.22 18.40 7.82
CA VAL A 195 -24.53 18.68 7.18
C VAL A 195 -25.56 17.62 7.55
N PHE A 196 -25.20 16.33 7.50
CA PHE A 196 -26.12 15.24 7.86
C PHE A 196 -26.50 15.29 9.34
N THR A 197 -25.56 15.62 10.21
CA THR A 197 -25.84 15.79 11.65
C THR A 197 -26.83 16.94 11.87
N GLN A 198 -26.65 18.08 11.22
CA GLN A 198 -27.53 19.25 11.33
C GLN A 198 -28.91 19.01 10.71
N ALA A 199 -28.96 18.26 9.62
CA ALA A 199 -30.22 17.91 8.94
C ALA A 199 -31.00 16.79 9.67
N GLY A 200 -30.48 16.22 10.76
CA GLY A 200 -31.15 15.17 11.52
C GLY A 200 -31.22 13.84 10.80
N ILE A 201 -30.35 13.59 9.82
CA ILE A 201 -30.27 12.31 9.12
C ILE A 201 -29.76 11.24 10.07
N GLN A 202 -30.48 10.12 10.19
CA GLN A 202 -30.13 9.04 11.13
C GLN A 202 -29.00 8.17 10.61
N SER A 203 -29.04 7.80 9.34
CA SER A 203 -28.01 7.00 8.69
C SER A 203 -27.96 7.27 7.19
N ALA A 204 -26.78 7.15 6.60
CA ALA A 204 -26.57 7.25 5.16
C ALA A 204 -25.34 6.44 4.73
N THR A 205 -25.36 5.97 3.48
CA THR A 205 -24.18 5.40 2.83
C THR A 205 -23.82 6.28 1.65
N ILE A 206 -22.57 6.71 1.58
CA ILE A 206 -22.07 7.69 0.61
C ILE A 206 -20.85 7.10 -0.08
N ASN A 207 -20.80 7.23 -1.39
CA ASN A 207 -19.56 7.01 -2.14
C ASN A 207 -18.72 8.29 -2.02
N GLY A 208 -17.82 8.31 -1.04
CA GLY A 208 -16.90 9.43 -0.82
C GLY A 208 -15.69 9.38 -1.74
N VAL A 209 -14.95 10.48 -1.80
CA VAL A 209 -13.71 10.61 -2.57
C VAL A 209 -12.67 9.58 -2.10
N THR A 210 -12.60 9.35 -0.80
CA THR A 210 -11.59 8.45 -0.20
C THR A 210 -12.09 7.02 0.02
N GLY A 211 -13.38 6.75 -0.15
CA GLY A 211 -13.98 5.41 0.03
C GLY A 211 -15.47 5.46 0.27
N ILE A 212 -16.06 4.33 0.63
CA ILE A 212 -17.47 4.24 1.01
C ILE A 212 -17.59 4.67 2.47
N ILE A 213 -18.45 5.65 2.74
CA ILE A 213 -18.66 6.20 4.07
C ILE A 213 -20.02 5.74 4.59
N PHE A 214 -20.01 5.14 5.77
CA PHE A 214 -21.20 4.76 6.53
C PHE A 214 -21.41 5.80 7.64
N TYR A 215 -22.34 6.71 7.41
CA TYR A 215 -22.75 7.72 8.37
C TYR A 215 -23.79 7.18 9.34
N SER A 216 -23.67 7.57 10.61
CA SER A 216 -24.69 7.31 11.64
C SER A 216 -24.73 8.48 12.63
N SER A 217 -25.92 8.95 12.96
CA SER A 217 -26.11 10.01 13.97
C SER A 217 -25.74 9.59 15.38
N ASN A 218 -25.81 8.29 15.68
CA ASN A 218 -25.58 7.71 17.01
C ASN A 218 -24.14 7.24 17.25
N SER A 219 -23.28 7.31 16.23
CA SER A 219 -21.89 6.87 16.30
C SER A 219 -21.01 7.68 15.34
N CYS A 220 -19.71 7.58 15.49
CA CYS A 220 -18.82 8.15 14.49
C CYS A 220 -18.93 7.42 13.16
N SER A 221 -18.78 8.14 12.06
CA SER A 221 -18.78 7.59 10.70
C SER A 221 -17.59 6.65 10.48
N ARG A 222 -17.78 5.64 9.66
CA ARG A 222 -16.75 4.68 9.26
C ARG A 222 -16.51 4.80 7.77
N ARG A 223 -15.29 4.59 7.36
CA ARG A 223 -14.90 4.57 5.96
C ARG A 223 -14.40 3.17 5.60
N GLU A 224 -14.81 2.67 4.45
CA GLU A 224 -14.25 1.47 3.84
C GLU A 224 -13.55 1.85 2.53
N ILE A 225 -12.24 1.52 2.46
CA ILE A 225 -11.38 1.76 1.31
C ILE A 225 -11.20 0.44 0.59
N SER A 226 -11.55 0.37 -0.69
CA SER A 226 -11.31 -0.81 -1.50
C SER A 226 -9.88 -0.82 -2.02
N LEU A 227 -9.26 -1.99 -2.01
CA LEU A 227 -7.97 -2.24 -2.67
C LEU A 227 -8.25 -2.78 -4.07
N GLN A 228 -7.81 -2.03 -5.09
CA GLN A 228 -7.93 -2.41 -6.50
C GLN A 228 -6.58 -2.86 -7.03
N LYS A 229 -6.60 -3.87 -7.88
CA LYS A 229 -5.41 -4.28 -8.64
C LYS A 229 -5.18 -3.26 -9.75
N ILE A 230 -3.99 -2.69 -9.80
CA ILE A 230 -3.58 -1.80 -10.87
C ILE A 230 -3.27 -2.64 -12.11
N SER A 231 -3.90 -2.31 -13.24
CA SER A 231 -3.63 -2.91 -14.54
C SER A 231 -3.67 -1.83 -15.61
N SER A 232 -3.00 -2.08 -16.73
CA SER A 232 -3.03 -1.20 -17.91
C SER A 232 -4.45 -0.95 -18.43
N ASP A 233 -5.39 -1.87 -18.18
CA ASP A 233 -6.80 -1.72 -18.57
C ASP A 233 -7.51 -0.56 -17.85
N LEU A 234 -7.00 -0.12 -16.70
CA LEU A 234 -7.53 1.05 -16.00
C LEU A 234 -7.35 2.36 -16.79
N PHE A 235 -6.47 2.35 -17.80
CA PHE A 235 -6.10 3.53 -18.60
C PHE A 235 -6.57 3.44 -20.06
N SER A 236 -7.12 2.29 -20.46
CA SER A 236 -7.59 2.03 -21.83
C SER A 236 -9.09 2.34 -21.97
N THR A 237 -9.45 3.62 -21.81
CA THR A 237 -10.82 4.10 -22.14
C THR A 237 -10.75 5.34 -23.03
#